data_c34dcfdb10a83dccafefb77d708ac765
#
_entry.id   c34dcfdb10a83dccafefb77d708ac765
#
_cell.length_a   1.000
_cell.length_b   1.000
_cell.length_c   1.000
_cell.angle_alpha   90.00
_cell.angle_beta   90.00
_cell.angle_gamma   90.00
#
_symmetry.space_group_name_H-M   'P 1'
#
loop_
_entity.id
_entity.type
_entity.pdbx_description
1 polymer ?
#
loop_
_entity_poly.entity_id
_entity_poly.type
_entity_poly.pdbx_seq_one_letter_code
_entity_poly.pdbx_strand_id
1 'polypeptide(L)'
;MENFTRRQALRAGALGLVSAGFLSSTTTAAAAASTIEATYRATGPWPVTTGTSGGHRLYHPSTLGSGGVTHPIVTWGNGSWATPDNYPGLLNHLASWGFAVVASTDTTTGTGAEILAAAQHLVGLNTDPASVFHGKLDTTQVAAVGHSQGAGGSVNAANHSAGLIKTVVPIAVPAPWMASPGDEFSVAALTCPVLFLSGVNDWLISSAATVQGYYDQATAGAGKAMLKGAGHNDIQNTGGGFLGYVTAWLRYRLMADTQARGAFVGATPELPTNTAWQDQALKNLT
;
A
#
# COMPACT_ATOMS: atom_id res chain seq x y z
N MET A 1 15.10 -80.97 -11.04
CA MET A 1 15.17 -81.76 -12.26
C MET A 1 15.22 -80.78 -13.40
N GLU A 2 16.40 -80.70 -13.85
CA GLU A 2 16.87 -80.87 -15.24
C GLU A 2 16.46 -79.72 -16.13
N ASN A 3 17.36 -78.96 -16.56
CA ASN A 3 18.62 -79.10 -17.34
C ASN A 3 18.42 -78.74 -18.80
N PHE A 4 19.35 -77.88 -19.24
CA PHE A 4 20.06 -77.87 -20.55
C PHE A 4 19.30 -77.31 -21.78
N THR A 5 19.91 -76.73 -22.75
CA THR A 5 21.29 -76.23 -23.11
C THR A 5 21.19 -75.47 -24.44
N ARG A 6 22.07 -74.47 -24.56
CA ARG A 6 22.98 -74.18 -25.70
C ARG A 6 22.50 -73.99 -27.14
N ARG A 7 22.91 -72.90 -27.64
CA ARG A 7 23.93 -72.55 -28.68
C ARG A 7 23.43 -72.03 -30.00
N GLN A 8 24.05 -70.90 -30.31
CA GLN A 8 24.68 -70.48 -31.58
C GLN A 8 23.72 -70.18 -32.75
N ALA A 9 23.91 -69.13 -33.56
CA ALA A 9 25.11 -68.51 -34.12
C ALA A 9 24.83 -67.15 -34.75
N LEU A 10 25.84 -66.32 -34.70
CA LEU A 10 26.24 -65.22 -35.55
C LEU A 10 25.49 -65.04 -36.88
N ARG A 11 25.08 -63.76 -37.14
CA ARG A 11 25.42 -63.05 -38.38
C ARG A 11 25.44 -61.54 -38.16
N ALA A 12 26.56 -60.93 -38.54
CA ALA A 12 26.83 -59.51 -38.53
C ALA A 12 25.92 -58.75 -39.50
N GLY A 13 25.43 -57.60 -39.07
CA GLY A 13 24.81 -56.57 -39.91
C GLY A 13 25.11 -55.22 -39.29
N ALA A 14 26.14 -54.53 -39.81
CA ALA A 14 26.48 -53.20 -39.44
C ALA A 14 25.38 -52.24 -39.94
N LEU A 15 24.67 -51.61 -39.03
CA LEU A 15 23.81 -50.44 -39.33
C LEU A 15 24.27 -49.30 -38.40
N GLY A 16 24.77 -48.26 -39.03
CA GLY A 16 25.25 -47.06 -38.37
C GLY A 16 24.18 -46.41 -37.52
N LEU A 17 24.42 -46.25 -36.23
CA LEU A 17 23.67 -45.41 -35.33
C LEU A 17 24.15 -43.98 -35.53
N VAL A 18 23.37 -43.18 -36.24
CA VAL A 18 23.46 -41.72 -36.19
C VAL A 18 22.86 -41.29 -34.82
N SER A 19 23.74 -41.04 -33.89
CA SER A 19 23.35 -40.42 -32.63
C SER A 19 23.00 -38.96 -32.87
N ALA A 20 21.72 -38.67 -33.01
CA ALA A 20 21.20 -37.32 -32.93
C ALA A 20 21.37 -36.84 -31.48
N GLY A 21 22.42 -36.08 -31.24
CA GLY A 21 22.59 -35.36 -29.96
C GLY A 21 21.48 -34.32 -29.82
N PHE A 22 20.48 -34.60 -28.97
CA PHE A 22 19.59 -33.57 -28.48
C PHE A 22 20.38 -32.64 -27.58
N LEU A 23 20.81 -31.50 -28.10
CA LEU A 23 21.23 -30.37 -27.29
C LEU A 23 19.98 -29.86 -26.58
N SER A 24 19.73 -30.33 -25.35
CA SER A 24 18.80 -29.71 -24.43
C SER A 24 19.31 -28.32 -24.09
N SER A 25 18.88 -27.32 -24.83
CA SER A 25 19.03 -25.91 -24.44
C SER A 25 18.20 -25.72 -23.16
N THR A 26 18.83 -25.81 -22.00
CA THR A 26 18.26 -25.30 -20.76
C THR A 26 18.23 -23.79 -20.85
N THR A 27 17.13 -23.25 -21.36
CA THR A 27 16.80 -21.84 -21.15
C THR A 27 16.58 -21.66 -19.66
N THR A 28 17.60 -21.18 -18.96
CA THR A 28 17.41 -20.56 -17.65
C THR A 28 16.47 -19.39 -17.87
N ALA A 29 15.21 -19.57 -17.48
CA ALA A 29 14.28 -18.45 -17.40
C ALA A 29 14.93 -17.45 -16.44
N ALA A 30 15.36 -16.29 -16.98
CA ALA A 30 15.79 -15.19 -16.13
C ALA A 30 14.62 -14.91 -15.18
N ALA A 31 14.86 -14.96 -13.86
CA ALA A 31 13.87 -14.58 -12.88
C ALA A 31 13.40 -13.18 -13.25
N ALA A 32 12.10 -13.02 -13.55
CA ALA A 32 11.55 -11.72 -13.82
C ALA A 32 11.89 -10.82 -12.62
N ALA A 33 12.47 -9.64 -12.92
CA ALA A 33 12.76 -8.68 -11.86
C ALA A 33 11.48 -8.42 -11.07
N SER A 34 11.57 -8.43 -9.74
CA SER A 34 10.43 -8.11 -8.87
C SER A 34 9.91 -6.74 -9.27
N THR A 35 8.60 -6.62 -9.50
CA THR A 35 7.95 -5.34 -9.76
C THR A 35 8.07 -4.44 -8.52
N ILE A 36 7.92 -3.13 -8.72
CA ILE A 36 7.92 -2.18 -7.59
C ILE A 36 6.77 -2.53 -6.65
N GLU A 37 5.58 -2.78 -7.18
CA GLU A 37 4.45 -3.22 -6.38
C GLU A 37 4.77 -4.47 -5.55
N ALA A 38 5.36 -5.51 -6.15
CA ALA A 38 5.71 -6.74 -5.46
C ALA A 38 6.77 -6.51 -4.37
N THR A 39 7.74 -5.63 -4.61
CA THR A 39 8.74 -5.24 -3.62
C THR A 39 8.08 -4.65 -2.39
N TYR A 40 7.20 -3.66 -2.56
CA TYR A 40 6.55 -2.96 -1.44
C TYR A 40 5.34 -3.70 -0.86
N ARG A 41 4.87 -4.77 -1.50
CA ARG A 41 3.89 -5.71 -0.94
C ARG A 41 4.53 -6.70 0.05
N ALA A 42 5.81 -7.00 -0.11
CA ALA A 42 6.54 -7.83 0.84
C ALA A 42 6.65 -7.13 2.20
N THR A 43 6.74 -7.91 3.28
CA THR A 43 6.99 -7.36 4.61
C THR A 43 8.28 -6.54 4.62
N GLY A 44 8.25 -5.37 5.22
CA GLY A 44 9.39 -4.47 5.33
C GLY A 44 10.47 -5.00 6.31
N PRO A 45 11.63 -4.35 6.34
CA PRO A 45 12.78 -4.84 7.11
C PRO A 45 12.69 -4.60 8.63
N TRP A 46 11.71 -3.82 9.10
CA TRP A 46 11.61 -3.47 10.51
C TRP A 46 10.68 -4.41 11.27
N PRO A 47 11.13 -5.04 12.38
CA PRO A 47 10.23 -5.64 13.35
C PRO A 47 9.27 -4.59 13.90
N VAL A 48 8.02 -4.98 14.17
CA VAL A 48 6.95 -4.06 14.57
C VAL A 48 6.57 -4.26 16.02
N THR A 49 6.36 -3.15 16.72
CA THR A 49 5.74 -3.07 18.04
C THR A 49 4.38 -2.38 17.90
N THR A 50 3.39 -2.90 18.61
CA THR A 50 2.06 -2.31 18.71
C THR A 50 1.79 -1.86 20.13
N GLY A 51 0.98 -0.80 20.28
CA GLY A 51 0.62 -0.27 21.58
C GLY A 51 -0.61 0.63 21.50
N THR A 52 -0.90 1.30 22.63
CA THR A 52 -1.97 2.30 22.72
C THR A 52 -1.46 3.53 23.45
N SER A 53 -1.91 4.71 23.03
CA SER A 53 -1.63 5.97 23.70
C SER A 53 -2.72 6.98 23.37
N GLY A 54 -3.24 7.70 24.38
CA GLY A 54 -4.21 8.78 24.20
C GLY A 54 -5.50 8.36 23.47
N GLY A 55 -5.95 7.12 23.61
CA GLY A 55 -7.13 6.60 22.90
C GLY A 55 -6.86 6.15 21.47
N HIS A 56 -5.59 6.13 21.06
CA HIS A 56 -5.19 5.69 19.73
C HIS A 56 -4.44 4.37 19.76
N ARG A 57 -4.57 3.58 18.70
CA ARG A 57 -3.74 2.40 18.44
C ARG A 57 -2.48 2.82 17.70
N LEU A 58 -1.33 2.32 18.13
CA LEU A 58 -0.02 2.62 17.58
C LEU A 58 0.64 1.37 16.99
N TYR A 59 1.33 1.56 15.85
CA TYR A 59 2.16 0.54 15.22
C TYR A 59 3.46 1.24 14.77
N HIS A 60 4.61 0.72 15.16
CA HIS A 60 5.88 1.38 14.83
C HIS A 60 7.04 0.39 14.78
N PRO A 61 8.17 0.73 14.15
CA PRO A 61 9.39 -0.04 14.26
C PRO A 61 9.76 -0.28 15.73
N SER A 62 10.12 -1.53 16.10
CA SER A 62 10.45 -1.89 17.48
C SER A 62 11.69 -1.13 18.00
N THR A 63 12.58 -0.71 17.10
CA THR A 63 13.79 0.07 17.39
C THR A 63 13.70 1.43 16.74
N LEU A 64 12.94 2.35 17.34
CA LEU A 64 12.80 3.72 16.84
C LEU A 64 14.14 4.47 16.90
N GLY A 65 14.46 5.23 15.84
CA GLY A 65 15.66 6.08 15.76
C GLY A 65 16.96 5.32 15.54
N SER A 66 16.92 4.03 15.28
CA SER A 66 18.12 3.22 14.99
C SER A 66 18.87 3.79 13.78
N GLY A 67 20.20 3.94 13.94
CA GLY A 67 21.04 4.54 12.89
C GLY A 67 20.78 6.03 12.60
N GLY A 68 20.08 6.74 13.50
CA GLY A 68 19.76 8.16 13.32
C GLY A 68 18.55 8.41 12.40
N VAL A 69 17.80 7.35 12.04
CA VAL A 69 16.60 7.45 11.19
C VAL A 69 15.46 8.09 11.98
N THR A 70 14.79 9.09 11.41
CA THR A 70 13.49 9.58 11.87
C THR A 70 12.36 8.94 11.06
N HIS A 71 11.26 8.62 11.74
CA HIS A 71 10.16 7.88 11.18
C HIS A 71 9.01 8.82 10.78
N PRO A 72 8.60 8.88 9.49
CA PRO A 72 7.41 9.62 9.08
C PRO A 72 6.14 9.06 9.75
N ILE A 73 5.15 9.92 9.88
CA ILE A 73 3.87 9.58 10.53
C ILE A 73 2.83 9.22 9.47
N VAL A 74 2.10 8.13 9.70
CA VAL A 74 0.90 7.78 8.96
C VAL A 74 -0.27 7.75 9.92
N THR A 75 -1.27 8.61 9.70
CA THR A 75 -2.54 8.54 10.43
C THR A 75 -3.58 7.78 9.62
N TRP A 76 -4.38 6.95 10.31
CA TRP A 76 -5.35 6.04 9.71
C TRP A 76 -6.78 6.38 10.08
N GLY A 77 -7.68 6.41 9.08
CA GLY A 77 -9.12 6.55 9.21
C GLY A 77 -9.86 5.23 8.96
N ASN A 78 -10.63 4.79 9.96
CA ASN A 78 -11.44 3.57 9.88
C ASN A 78 -12.66 3.78 8.96
N GLY A 79 -13.14 2.71 8.32
CA GLY A 79 -14.47 2.69 7.72
C GLY A 79 -15.58 2.74 8.78
N SER A 80 -16.81 3.01 8.36
CA SER A 80 -17.98 3.05 9.27
C SER A 80 -18.06 1.80 10.13
N TRP A 81 -18.22 1.97 11.45
CA TRP A 81 -18.35 0.90 12.45
C TRP A 81 -17.12 0.01 12.62
N ALA A 82 -16.04 0.28 11.88
CA ALA A 82 -14.77 -0.44 12.01
C ALA A 82 -13.85 0.23 13.04
N THR A 83 -12.88 -0.55 13.53
CA THR A 83 -11.79 -0.10 14.39
C THR A 83 -10.45 -0.48 13.78
N PRO A 84 -9.30 -0.03 14.30
CA PRO A 84 -7.99 -0.46 13.80
C PRO A 84 -7.78 -1.98 13.77
N ASP A 85 -8.51 -2.71 14.63
CA ASP A 85 -8.45 -4.19 14.68
C ASP A 85 -9.03 -4.85 13.42
N ASN A 86 -9.76 -4.11 12.57
CA ASN A 86 -10.18 -4.59 11.26
C ASN A 86 -9.08 -4.49 10.18
N TYR A 87 -7.97 -3.77 10.45
CA TYR A 87 -6.92 -3.48 9.47
C TYR A 87 -5.51 -3.88 9.92
N PRO A 88 -5.31 -4.96 10.71
CA PRO A 88 -4.02 -5.27 11.31
C PRO A 88 -2.94 -5.52 10.27
N GLY A 89 -3.29 -6.12 9.13
CA GLY A 89 -2.36 -6.41 8.06
C GLY A 89 -1.72 -5.16 7.47
N LEU A 90 -2.54 -4.17 7.08
CA LEU A 90 -2.03 -2.91 6.52
C LEU A 90 -1.24 -2.11 7.56
N LEU A 91 -1.78 -1.93 8.76
CA LEU A 91 -1.16 -1.05 9.77
C LEU A 91 0.20 -1.59 10.25
N ASN A 92 0.30 -2.91 10.50
CA ASN A 92 1.58 -3.56 10.78
C ASN A 92 2.53 -3.51 9.57
N HIS A 93 2.00 -3.71 8.37
CA HIS A 93 2.79 -3.68 7.15
C HIS A 93 3.46 -2.31 6.96
N LEU A 94 2.72 -1.22 7.09
CA LEU A 94 3.28 0.13 7.00
C LEU A 94 4.36 0.38 8.07
N ALA A 95 4.12 -0.06 9.30
CA ALA A 95 5.12 0.04 10.37
C ALA A 95 6.39 -0.77 10.04
N SER A 96 6.26 -1.95 9.39
CA SER A 96 7.41 -2.73 8.95
C SER A 96 8.25 -2.04 7.88
N TRP A 97 7.68 -1.07 7.17
CA TRP A 97 8.38 -0.23 6.18
C TRP A 97 8.94 1.07 6.77
N GLY A 98 8.90 1.21 8.09
CA GLY A 98 9.57 2.29 8.82
C GLY A 98 8.68 3.47 9.16
N PHE A 99 7.36 3.37 9.00
CA PHE A 99 6.42 4.41 9.42
C PHE A 99 6.03 4.27 10.89
N ALA A 100 5.81 5.38 11.58
CA ALA A 100 5.06 5.42 12.82
C ALA A 100 3.58 5.61 12.47
N VAL A 101 2.78 4.57 12.70
CA VAL A 101 1.36 4.55 12.31
C VAL A 101 0.51 4.76 13.55
N VAL A 102 -0.46 5.66 13.45
CA VAL A 102 -1.45 5.95 14.50
C VAL A 102 -2.87 5.85 13.94
N ALA A 103 -3.75 5.20 14.66
CA ALA A 103 -5.14 5.03 14.27
C ALA A 103 -6.07 5.37 15.42
N SER A 104 -7.08 6.22 15.18
CA SER A 104 -8.17 6.42 16.14
C SER A 104 -8.93 5.12 16.37
N THR A 105 -9.36 4.88 17.61
CA THR A 105 -10.26 3.77 17.95
C THR A 105 -11.73 4.08 17.66
N ASP A 106 -12.04 5.31 17.24
CA ASP A 106 -13.38 5.69 16.85
C ASP A 106 -13.89 4.90 15.66
N THR A 107 -15.17 4.57 15.68
CA THR A 107 -15.88 3.85 14.63
C THR A 107 -16.50 4.77 13.56
N THR A 108 -16.38 6.10 13.75
CA THR A 108 -16.83 7.14 12.83
C THR A 108 -15.71 8.17 12.66
N THR A 109 -15.08 8.20 11.50
CA THR A 109 -13.91 9.05 11.23
C THR A 109 -14.10 9.92 9.99
N GLY A 110 -15.35 10.09 9.51
CA GLY A 110 -15.67 10.80 8.27
C GLY A 110 -15.41 12.29 8.33
N THR A 111 -15.56 12.92 9.50
CA THR A 111 -15.24 14.35 9.70
C THR A 111 -13.74 14.64 9.52
N GLY A 112 -12.87 13.63 9.70
CA GLY A 112 -11.42 13.77 9.70
C GLY A 112 -10.82 14.31 11.00
N ALA A 113 -11.65 14.74 11.95
CA ALA A 113 -11.16 15.30 13.21
C ALA A 113 -10.37 14.27 14.03
N GLU A 114 -10.86 13.04 14.12
CA GLU A 114 -10.23 11.92 14.84
C GLU A 114 -8.91 11.50 14.17
N ILE A 115 -8.85 11.56 12.83
CA ILE A 115 -7.66 11.25 12.04
C ILE A 115 -6.59 12.33 12.27
N LEU A 116 -6.98 13.60 12.24
CA LEU A 116 -6.07 14.72 12.48
C LEU A 116 -5.57 14.74 13.93
N ALA A 117 -6.47 14.52 14.91
CA ALA A 117 -6.11 14.44 16.32
C ALA A 117 -5.10 13.32 16.60
N ALA A 118 -5.27 12.16 15.96
CA ALA A 118 -4.32 11.05 16.06
C ALA A 118 -2.93 11.44 15.54
N ALA A 119 -2.83 12.11 14.38
CA ALA A 119 -1.57 12.61 13.86
C ALA A 119 -0.92 13.62 14.82
N GLN A 120 -1.69 14.58 15.31
CA GLN A 120 -1.24 15.60 16.26
C GLN A 120 -0.76 14.97 17.58
N HIS A 121 -1.40 13.89 18.02
CA HIS A 121 -0.97 13.14 19.20
C HIS A 121 0.46 12.60 19.02
N LEU A 122 0.78 11.93 17.90
CA LEU A 122 2.15 11.47 17.65
C LEU A 122 3.16 12.63 17.52
N VAL A 123 2.76 13.74 16.89
CA VAL A 123 3.59 14.94 16.84
C VAL A 123 3.92 15.44 18.24
N GLY A 124 2.92 15.45 19.15
CA GLY A 124 3.12 15.80 20.56
C GLY A 124 4.06 14.83 21.28
N LEU A 125 3.89 13.52 21.07
CA LEU A 125 4.76 12.52 21.67
C LEU A 125 6.23 12.65 21.23
N ASN A 126 6.50 13.20 20.05
CA ASN A 126 7.88 13.47 19.58
C ASN A 126 8.56 14.57 20.39
N THR A 127 7.84 15.45 21.03
CA THR A 127 8.36 16.53 21.88
C THR A 127 8.37 16.20 23.36
N ASP A 128 7.71 15.13 23.78
CA ASP A 128 7.65 14.69 25.19
C ASP A 128 8.90 13.85 25.54
N PRO A 129 9.78 14.32 26.46
CA PRO A 129 10.98 13.59 26.86
C PRO A 129 10.70 12.22 27.50
N ALA A 130 9.50 12.00 28.05
CA ALA A 130 9.10 10.72 28.64
C ALA A 130 8.63 9.71 27.58
N SER A 131 8.38 10.15 26.35
CA SER A 131 7.88 9.31 25.29
C SER A 131 8.98 8.49 24.63
N VAL A 132 8.67 7.25 24.24
CA VAL A 132 9.54 6.41 23.38
C VAL A 132 9.78 7.03 22.00
N PHE A 133 8.91 7.95 21.57
CA PHE A 133 8.98 8.66 20.30
C PHE A 133 9.81 9.94 20.33
N HIS A 134 10.28 10.37 21.53
CA HIS A 134 10.98 11.64 21.68
C HIS A 134 12.16 11.79 20.71
N GLY A 135 12.09 12.80 19.82
CA GLY A 135 13.11 13.08 18.80
C GLY A 135 13.32 12.02 17.73
N LYS A 136 12.36 11.06 17.57
CA LYS A 136 12.52 9.92 16.65
C LYS A 136 11.53 9.95 15.48
N LEU A 137 10.60 10.89 15.46
CA LEU A 137 9.63 11.05 14.37
C LEU A 137 10.04 12.20 13.45
N ASP A 138 9.79 12.01 12.16
CA ASP A 138 9.80 13.12 11.20
C ASP A 138 8.42 13.75 11.16
N THR A 139 8.19 14.72 12.02
CA THR A 139 6.92 15.44 12.15
C THR A 139 6.61 16.36 10.98
N THR A 140 7.56 16.56 10.06
CA THR A 140 7.35 17.30 8.80
C THR A 140 6.81 16.42 7.68
N GLN A 141 6.84 15.09 7.87
CA GLN A 141 6.41 14.08 6.90
C GLN A 141 5.25 13.26 7.47
N VAL A 142 4.03 13.75 7.23
CA VAL A 142 2.78 13.14 7.72
C VAL A 142 1.87 12.81 6.55
N ALA A 143 1.31 11.60 6.52
CA ALA A 143 0.28 11.18 5.58
C ALA A 143 -1.03 10.83 6.31
N ALA A 144 -2.16 11.06 5.64
CA ALA A 144 -3.44 10.49 6.03
C ALA A 144 -3.84 9.38 5.05
N VAL A 145 -4.19 8.22 5.59
CA VAL A 145 -4.68 7.06 4.85
C VAL A 145 -6.00 6.63 5.47
N GLY A 146 -6.98 6.24 4.68
CA GLY A 146 -8.25 5.80 5.24
C GLY A 146 -9.04 4.93 4.29
N HIS A 147 -10.00 4.20 4.85
CA HIS A 147 -10.88 3.30 4.13
C HIS A 147 -12.33 3.75 4.22
N SER A 148 -13.08 3.69 3.11
CA SER A 148 -14.53 3.96 3.10
C SER A 148 -14.85 5.35 3.68
N GLN A 149 -15.68 5.46 4.74
CA GLN A 149 -15.93 6.72 5.45
C GLN A 149 -14.61 7.40 5.85
N GLY A 150 -13.63 6.64 6.39
CA GLY A 150 -12.32 7.16 6.75
C GLY A 150 -11.48 7.60 5.56
N ALA A 151 -11.79 7.14 4.33
CA ALA A 151 -11.15 7.67 3.12
C ALA A 151 -11.59 9.12 2.86
N GLY A 152 -12.89 9.43 2.98
CA GLY A 152 -13.38 10.81 2.99
C GLY A 152 -12.81 11.61 4.15
N GLY A 153 -12.79 11.02 5.35
CA GLY A 153 -12.20 11.61 6.54
C GLY A 153 -10.71 11.92 6.39
N SER A 154 -9.94 11.11 5.66
CA SER A 154 -8.52 11.39 5.39
C SER A 154 -8.33 12.65 4.52
N VAL A 155 -9.26 12.89 3.58
CA VAL A 155 -9.31 14.14 2.80
C VAL A 155 -9.65 15.33 3.71
N ASN A 156 -10.66 15.20 4.58
CA ASN A 156 -11.02 16.24 5.54
C ASN A 156 -9.88 16.55 6.51
N ALA A 157 -9.23 15.52 7.06
CA ALA A 157 -8.07 15.69 7.92
C ALA A 157 -6.96 16.50 7.24
N ALA A 158 -6.67 16.23 5.96
CA ALA A 158 -5.67 16.98 5.21
C ALA A 158 -6.10 18.44 4.98
N ASN A 159 -7.35 18.68 4.59
CA ASN A 159 -7.90 20.03 4.35
C ASN A 159 -7.86 20.89 5.62
N HIS A 160 -8.06 20.30 6.81
CA HIS A 160 -8.07 21.00 8.09
C HIS A 160 -6.71 21.00 8.81
N SER A 161 -5.67 20.36 8.23
CA SER A 161 -4.38 20.14 8.90
C SER A 161 -3.45 21.36 8.92
N ALA A 162 -3.83 22.48 8.31
CA ALA A 162 -2.95 23.65 8.10
C ALA A 162 -1.59 23.26 7.48
N GLY A 163 -1.60 22.28 6.55
CA GLY A 163 -0.41 21.82 5.85
C GLY A 163 0.45 20.81 6.63
N LEU A 164 -0.01 20.29 7.77
CA LEU A 164 0.66 19.19 8.48
C LEU A 164 0.69 17.92 7.59
N ILE A 165 -0.44 17.55 6.99
CA ILE A 165 -0.55 16.37 6.13
C ILE A 165 -0.01 16.69 4.73
N LYS A 166 0.98 15.91 4.28
CA LYS A 166 1.72 16.11 3.02
C LYS A 166 1.21 15.25 1.86
N THR A 167 0.43 14.22 2.14
CA THR A 167 -0.17 13.35 1.13
C THR A 167 -1.33 12.56 1.71
N VAL A 168 -2.27 12.17 0.84
CA VAL A 168 -3.46 11.41 1.23
C VAL A 168 -3.58 10.15 0.38
N VAL A 169 -4.02 9.04 0.99
CA VAL A 169 -4.36 7.80 0.27
C VAL A 169 -5.76 7.36 0.68
N PRO A 170 -6.82 7.87 0.01
CA PRO A 170 -8.19 7.42 0.23
C PRO A 170 -8.40 6.08 -0.49
N ILE A 171 -8.78 5.04 0.25
CA ILE A 171 -9.02 3.68 -0.25
C ILE A 171 -10.52 3.41 -0.21
N ALA A 172 -11.10 2.99 -1.33
CA ALA A 172 -12.54 2.73 -1.48
C ALA A 172 -13.39 3.93 -1.01
N VAL A 173 -13.02 5.13 -1.48
CA VAL A 173 -13.68 6.39 -1.11
C VAL A 173 -15.15 6.39 -1.56
N PRO A 174 -16.11 6.70 -0.66
CA PRO A 174 -17.53 6.64 -0.98
C PRO A 174 -17.94 7.70 -1.99
N ALA A 175 -18.99 7.40 -2.76
CA ALA A 175 -19.61 8.38 -3.63
C ALA A 175 -20.16 9.59 -2.82
N PRO A 176 -20.19 10.82 -3.39
CA PRO A 176 -20.58 12.03 -2.64
C PRO A 176 -21.93 11.93 -1.92
N TRP A 177 -22.90 11.27 -2.54
CA TRP A 177 -24.26 11.11 -1.99
C TRP A 177 -24.32 10.12 -0.80
N MET A 178 -23.24 9.40 -0.51
CA MET A 178 -23.14 8.47 0.63
C MET A 178 -22.51 9.12 1.87
N ALA A 179 -21.96 10.33 1.75
CA ALA A 179 -21.43 11.03 2.91
C ALA A 179 -22.58 11.37 3.89
N SER A 180 -22.37 11.05 5.17
CA SER A 180 -23.29 11.48 6.21
C SER A 180 -23.21 12.99 6.41
N PRO A 181 -24.26 13.65 6.91
CA PRO A 181 -24.18 15.07 7.25
C PRO A 181 -22.99 15.35 8.18
N GLY A 182 -22.10 16.25 7.76
CA GLY A 182 -20.86 16.59 8.46
C GLY A 182 -19.62 15.79 8.04
N ASP A 183 -19.79 14.74 7.24
CA ASP A 183 -18.69 13.93 6.68
C ASP A 183 -18.36 14.35 5.22
N GLU A 184 -19.03 15.36 4.69
CA GLU A 184 -18.78 15.85 3.33
C GLU A 184 -17.32 16.31 3.21
N PHE A 185 -16.67 15.97 2.12
CA PHE A 185 -15.28 16.31 1.87
C PHE A 185 -15.07 16.90 0.48
N SER A 186 -14.00 17.67 0.34
CA SER A 186 -13.66 18.33 -0.94
C SER A 186 -12.25 17.92 -1.38
N VAL A 187 -12.19 17.15 -2.45
CA VAL A 187 -10.90 16.81 -3.11
C VAL A 187 -10.32 18.04 -3.81
N ALA A 188 -11.16 18.93 -4.33
CA ALA A 188 -10.70 20.18 -4.98
C ALA A 188 -9.97 21.13 -4.01
N ALA A 189 -10.22 21.01 -2.70
CA ALA A 189 -9.53 21.79 -1.66
C ALA A 189 -8.18 21.21 -1.23
N LEU A 190 -7.84 19.98 -1.66
CA LEU A 190 -6.54 19.37 -1.33
C LEU A 190 -5.40 20.18 -1.95
N THR A 191 -4.42 20.55 -1.12
CA THR A 191 -3.19 21.23 -1.53
C THR A 191 -2.01 20.26 -1.62
N CYS A 192 -2.20 18.99 -1.28
CA CYS A 192 -1.17 17.95 -1.29
C CYS A 192 -1.53 16.82 -2.26
N PRO A 193 -0.54 16.04 -2.73
CA PRO A 193 -0.77 14.93 -3.65
C PRO A 193 -1.62 13.81 -3.04
N VAL A 194 -2.40 13.14 -3.90
CA VAL A 194 -3.35 12.11 -3.51
C VAL A 194 -3.28 10.87 -4.40
N LEU A 195 -3.40 9.67 -3.80
CA LEU A 195 -3.53 8.41 -4.53
C LEU A 195 -4.86 7.75 -4.18
N PHE A 196 -5.79 7.73 -5.12
CA PHE A 196 -7.08 7.05 -4.99
C PHE A 196 -6.95 5.58 -5.39
N LEU A 197 -7.30 4.68 -4.48
CA LEU A 197 -7.34 3.24 -4.75
C LEU A 197 -8.73 2.70 -4.42
N SER A 198 -9.21 1.75 -5.25
CA SER A 198 -10.45 1.02 -4.97
C SER A 198 -10.41 -0.36 -5.60
N GLY A 199 -11.40 -1.19 -5.30
CA GLY A 199 -11.59 -2.49 -5.93
C GLY A 199 -12.56 -2.41 -7.12
N VAL A 200 -12.32 -3.20 -8.16
CA VAL A 200 -13.21 -3.25 -9.34
C VAL A 200 -14.61 -3.73 -8.96
N ASN A 201 -14.72 -4.62 -7.96
CA ASN A 201 -15.98 -5.15 -7.50
C ASN A 201 -16.70 -4.25 -6.48
N ASP A 202 -16.12 -3.11 -6.15
CA ASP A 202 -16.73 -2.07 -5.30
C ASP A 202 -17.57 -1.08 -6.14
N TRP A 203 -18.51 -1.62 -6.90
CA TRP A 203 -19.29 -0.84 -7.87
C TRP A 203 -20.35 0.07 -7.23
N LEU A 204 -20.75 -0.19 -6.00
CA LEU A 204 -21.79 0.57 -5.31
C LEU A 204 -21.22 1.75 -4.53
N ILE A 205 -20.17 1.51 -3.72
CA ILE A 205 -19.65 2.52 -2.78
C ILE A 205 -18.57 3.38 -3.46
N SER A 206 -17.59 2.73 -4.10
CA SER A 206 -16.42 3.39 -4.68
C SER A 206 -16.18 2.94 -6.13
N SER A 207 -17.17 3.17 -6.99
CA SER A 207 -17.11 2.78 -8.39
C SER A 207 -15.97 3.48 -9.15
N ALA A 208 -15.60 2.93 -10.31
CA ALA A 208 -14.61 3.55 -11.20
C ALA A 208 -15.01 4.98 -11.58
N ALA A 209 -16.31 5.25 -11.79
CA ALA A 209 -16.83 6.60 -12.09
C ALA A 209 -16.67 7.55 -10.87
N THR A 210 -16.90 7.05 -9.66
CA THR A 210 -16.69 7.80 -8.42
C THR A 210 -15.23 8.20 -8.27
N VAL A 211 -14.31 7.22 -8.41
CA VAL A 211 -12.86 7.45 -8.32
C VAL A 211 -12.38 8.39 -9.43
N GLN A 212 -12.89 8.25 -10.66
CA GLN A 212 -12.58 9.15 -11.76
C GLN A 212 -13.02 10.60 -11.43
N GLY A 213 -14.23 10.78 -10.92
CA GLY A 213 -14.74 12.11 -10.57
C GLY A 213 -13.89 12.81 -9.51
N TYR A 214 -13.40 12.08 -8.50
CA TYR A 214 -12.47 12.64 -7.51
C TYR A 214 -11.08 12.91 -8.10
N TYR A 215 -10.57 11.99 -8.91
CA TYR A 215 -9.29 12.21 -9.60
C TYR A 215 -9.34 13.49 -10.45
N ASP A 216 -10.43 13.74 -11.18
CA ASP A 216 -10.58 14.92 -12.02
C ASP A 216 -10.59 16.21 -11.19
N GLN A 217 -11.19 16.20 -9.99
CA GLN A 217 -11.23 17.33 -9.06
C GLN A 217 -9.88 17.66 -8.43
N ALA A 218 -8.96 16.69 -8.32
CA ALA A 218 -7.66 16.92 -7.68
C ALA A 218 -6.84 17.93 -8.47
N THR A 219 -6.45 19.03 -7.85
CA THR A 219 -5.64 20.12 -8.44
C THR A 219 -4.15 19.91 -8.20
N ALA A 220 -3.77 19.30 -7.10
CA ALA A 220 -2.42 18.82 -6.82
C ALA A 220 -2.08 17.55 -7.62
N GLY A 221 -0.88 17.02 -7.46
CA GLY A 221 -0.49 15.75 -8.07
C GLY A 221 -1.42 14.61 -7.65
N ALA A 222 -1.85 13.78 -8.60
CA ALA A 222 -2.78 12.69 -8.30
C ALA A 222 -2.46 11.40 -9.05
N GLY A 223 -2.77 10.27 -8.38
CA GLY A 223 -2.84 8.95 -8.99
C GLY A 223 -4.19 8.30 -8.69
N LYS A 224 -4.61 7.37 -9.56
CA LYS A 224 -5.74 6.50 -9.30
C LYS A 224 -5.53 5.12 -9.89
N ALA A 225 -6.11 4.09 -9.26
CA ALA A 225 -6.16 2.74 -9.81
C ALA A 225 -7.26 1.90 -9.14
N MET A 226 -7.82 0.95 -9.91
CA MET A 226 -8.83 -0.01 -9.46
C MET A 226 -8.23 -1.41 -9.43
N LEU A 227 -8.16 -2.06 -8.28
CA LEU A 227 -7.61 -3.41 -8.11
C LEU A 227 -8.61 -4.45 -8.65
N LYS A 228 -8.18 -5.25 -9.62
CA LYS A 228 -9.00 -6.32 -10.20
C LYS A 228 -9.31 -7.39 -9.15
N GLY A 229 -10.56 -7.84 -9.15
CA GLY A 229 -11.05 -8.88 -8.24
C GLY A 229 -11.34 -8.41 -6.82
N ALA A 230 -10.89 -7.22 -6.41
CA ALA A 230 -11.13 -6.71 -5.06
C ALA A 230 -12.51 -6.06 -4.93
N GLY A 231 -13.15 -6.28 -3.79
CA GLY A 231 -14.36 -5.60 -3.34
C GLY A 231 -14.07 -4.55 -2.27
N HIS A 232 -15.16 -4.00 -1.69
CA HIS A 232 -15.08 -2.89 -0.73
C HIS A 232 -14.20 -3.17 0.49
N ASN A 233 -14.34 -4.36 1.08
CA ASN A 233 -13.70 -4.72 2.34
C ASN A 233 -12.41 -5.56 2.19
N ASP A 234 -11.88 -5.75 0.98
CA ASP A 234 -10.68 -6.57 0.77
C ASP A 234 -9.41 -5.94 1.36
N ILE A 235 -9.46 -4.66 1.73
CA ILE A 235 -8.42 -3.98 2.50
C ILE A 235 -8.36 -4.43 3.97
N GLN A 236 -9.44 -4.99 4.51
CA GLN A 236 -9.52 -5.45 5.90
C GLN A 236 -8.66 -6.70 6.12
N ASN A 237 -8.43 -7.03 7.39
CA ASN A 237 -7.62 -8.15 7.85
C ASN A 237 -6.17 -8.09 7.34
N THR A 238 -5.90 -8.57 6.12
CA THR A 238 -4.55 -8.72 5.56
C THR A 238 -4.03 -7.49 4.82
N GLY A 239 -4.89 -6.51 4.50
CA GLY A 239 -4.56 -5.40 3.61
C GLY A 239 -4.71 -5.74 2.12
N GLY A 240 -4.97 -7.01 1.80
CA GLY A 240 -5.22 -7.48 0.43
C GLY A 240 -4.15 -7.10 -0.58
N GLY A 241 -4.55 -6.86 -1.81
CA GLY A 241 -3.66 -6.42 -2.89
C GLY A 241 -3.31 -4.92 -2.86
N PHE A 242 -3.77 -4.17 -1.85
CA PHE A 242 -3.50 -2.73 -1.75
C PHE A 242 -2.12 -2.41 -1.16
N LEU A 243 -1.51 -3.33 -0.41
CA LEU A 243 -0.27 -3.12 0.34
C LEU A 243 0.85 -2.51 -0.51
N GLY A 244 1.06 -3.03 -1.72
CA GLY A 244 2.18 -2.65 -2.57
C GLY A 244 2.17 -1.16 -2.92
N TYR A 245 1.12 -0.67 -3.58
CA TYR A 245 1.07 0.73 -4.02
C TYR A 245 0.79 1.71 -2.88
N VAL A 246 0.07 1.33 -1.82
CA VAL A 246 -0.06 2.18 -0.62
C VAL A 246 1.33 2.43 -0.03
N THR A 247 2.11 1.38 0.17
CA THR A 247 3.46 1.49 0.75
C THR A 247 4.42 2.24 -0.18
N ALA A 248 4.44 1.91 -1.48
CA ALA A 248 5.29 2.59 -2.46
C ALA A 248 4.96 4.09 -2.53
N TRP A 249 3.67 4.48 -2.54
CA TRP A 249 3.28 5.88 -2.53
C TRP A 249 3.79 6.62 -1.30
N LEU A 250 3.59 6.06 -0.12
CA LEU A 250 4.04 6.66 1.14
C LEU A 250 5.56 6.76 1.21
N ARG A 251 6.28 5.72 0.79
CA ARG A 251 7.75 5.73 0.69
C ARG A 251 8.26 6.82 -0.26
N TYR A 252 7.65 6.93 -1.43
CA TYR A 252 7.98 7.98 -2.40
C TYR A 252 7.73 9.37 -1.83
N ARG A 253 6.54 9.60 -1.23
CA ARG A 253 6.11 10.94 -0.83
C ARG A 253 6.74 11.43 0.47
N LEU A 254 7.00 10.54 1.42
CA LEU A 254 7.46 10.90 2.76
C LEU A 254 8.94 10.58 3.02
N MET A 255 9.54 9.69 2.23
CA MET A 255 10.92 9.24 2.45
C MET A 255 11.84 9.46 1.24
N ALA A 256 11.35 10.14 0.19
CA ALA A 256 12.07 10.37 -1.06
C ALA A 256 12.67 9.09 -1.69
N ASP A 257 12.00 7.94 -1.49
CA ASP A 257 12.42 6.65 -1.99
C ASP A 257 12.35 6.62 -3.52
N THR A 258 13.51 6.57 -4.17
CA THR A 258 13.62 6.65 -5.63
C THR A 258 13.11 5.40 -6.35
N GLN A 259 13.21 4.21 -5.72
CA GLN A 259 12.64 2.99 -6.28
C GLN A 259 11.10 3.08 -6.24
N ALA A 260 10.54 3.45 -5.09
CA ALA A 260 9.10 3.63 -4.92
C ALA A 260 8.53 4.70 -5.88
N ARG A 261 9.28 5.79 -6.09
CA ARG A 261 8.93 6.85 -7.05
C ARG A 261 8.73 6.30 -8.46
N GLY A 262 9.51 5.31 -8.88
CA GLY A 262 9.40 4.68 -10.20
C GLY A 262 8.03 4.05 -10.50
N ALA A 263 7.22 3.76 -9.48
CA ALA A 263 5.85 3.31 -9.67
C ALA A 263 4.93 4.41 -10.24
N PHE A 264 5.25 5.68 -10.00
CA PHE A 264 4.36 6.82 -10.26
C PHE A 264 4.94 7.88 -11.17
N VAL A 265 6.27 7.97 -11.29
CA VAL A 265 6.95 9.05 -12.00
C VAL A 265 8.11 8.50 -12.83
N GLY A 266 8.30 9.05 -14.02
CA GLY A 266 9.37 8.67 -14.94
C GLY A 266 8.87 8.50 -16.37
N ALA A 267 9.72 8.04 -17.27
CA ALA A 267 9.35 7.81 -18.67
C ALA A 267 8.35 6.63 -18.80
N THR A 268 8.46 5.63 -17.94
CA THR A 268 7.62 4.43 -17.91
C THR A 268 7.26 4.06 -16.47
N PRO A 269 6.37 4.82 -15.81
CA PRO A 269 5.94 4.49 -14.46
C PRO A 269 5.21 3.13 -14.44
N GLU A 270 5.38 2.35 -13.37
CA GLU A 270 4.84 0.99 -13.30
C GLU A 270 3.32 0.96 -13.20
N LEU A 271 2.71 1.84 -12.38
CA LEU A 271 1.27 1.79 -12.08
C LEU A 271 0.40 1.73 -13.34
N PRO A 272 0.59 2.57 -14.37
CA PRO A 272 -0.25 2.55 -15.58
C PRO A 272 -0.13 1.26 -16.41
N THR A 273 0.91 0.47 -16.22
CA THR A 273 1.18 -0.75 -17.00
C THR A 273 0.90 -2.03 -16.22
N ASN A 274 0.58 -1.93 -14.94
CA ASN A 274 0.33 -3.10 -14.09
C ASN A 274 -1.02 -3.73 -14.39
N THR A 275 -1.00 -4.93 -14.96
CA THR A 275 -2.20 -5.66 -15.41
C THR A 275 -3.08 -6.20 -14.30
N ALA A 276 -2.61 -6.21 -13.04
CA ALA A 276 -3.44 -6.54 -11.87
C ALA A 276 -4.43 -5.42 -11.54
N TRP A 277 -4.22 -4.24 -12.09
CA TRP A 277 -5.05 -3.05 -11.91
C TRP A 277 -5.73 -2.63 -13.22
N GLN A 278 -6.71 -1.77 -13.14
CA GLN A 278 -7.36 -1.11 -14.30
C GLN A 278 -7.73 0.33 -13.94
N ASP A 279 -8.12 1.09 -14.96
CA ASP A 279 -8.50 2.52 -14.83
C ASP A 279 -7.40 3.37 -14.17
N GLN A 280 -6.12 2.98 -14.39
CA GLN A 280 -4.97 3.67 -13.85
C GLN A 280 -4.76 5.01 -14.56
N ALA A 281 -4.46 6.02 -13.77
CA ALA A 281 -4.03 7.32 -14.30
C ALA A 281 -3.13 8.05 -13.30
N LEU A 282 -2.24 8.88 -13.83
CA LEU A 282 -1.33 9.74 -13.06
C LEU A 282 -1.35 11.14 -13.66
N LYS A 283 -1.30 12.17 -12.83
CA LYS A 283 -1.18 13.57 -13.26
C LYS A 283 -0.39 14.41 -12.28
N ASN A 284 0.36 15.38 -12.79
CA ASN A 284 1.06 16.43 -12.04
C ASN A 284 1.96 15.91 -10.90
N LEU A 285 2.57 14.72 -11.07
CA LEU A 285 3.51 14.15 -10.11
C LEU A 285 4.95 14.53 -10.49
N THR A 286 5.78 14.88 -9.49
CA THR A 286 7.18 15.32 -9.67
C THR A 286 8.13 14.47 -8.84
#